data_86d208356c93af76ae68b1d00d3841d1
#
_entry.id   86d208356c93af76ae68b1d00d3841d1
#
_cell.length_a   1.000
_cell.length_b   1.000
_cell.length_c   1.000
_cell.angle_alpha   90.00
_cell.angle_beta   90.00
_cell.angle_gamma   90.00
#
_symmetry.space_group_name_H-M   'P 1'
#
loop_
_entity.id
_entity.type
_entity.pdbx_description
1 polymer ?
#
loop_
_entity_poly.entity_id
_entity_poly.type
_entity_poly.pdbx_seq_one_letter_code
_entity_poly.pdbx_strand_id
1 'polypeptide(L)'
;WYKGSGERFCYIVNDLDEILPDIKAEAFCCEFSVADVLWGYDRGELFRWNPPYSVLHHLFENKLNSYLNAAQTREEMGYVSEDMPVYDLEKISENVRSIQLDWLSAETMEKVCRYILSAISNRMYPQMEFLIDEINGKFQSFIDNNYIGLLTKSHLTRPYSVNKVLPHINSAHKEHVDKVALFVIDGMSYWQYLMLKDMLAEKDIEPVDNVCYAWMPSITKLSRQALFRGDMPKDSYVQNPQNESKLWFEYWKKRQVPASTVWYEHNGSIVNPELYNRYGYVTTSLDNHMHGCRDLKDLYDLTSNRLVEILPDIMKLYDAGYTIYITADHGNVYSHAWRTLNAQEKAMLYTNESRGGRHLIFTKEEHLKYFFHENPGLTDDMYIRGNYAVWRNAKCFKGENEVTHGGCHFLEMIVPFAKIEKK
;
A
#
# COMPACT_ATOMS: atom_id res chain seq x y z
N TRP A 1 5.67 39.58 -10.39
CA TRP A 1 7.00 39.65 -9.76
C TRP A 1 8.09 39.34 -10.78
N TYR A 2 8.03 38.25 -11.53
CA TYR A 2 9.07 37.86 -12.49
C TYR A 2 9.21 38.85 -13.66
N LYS A 3 8.12 39.49 -14.13
CA LYS A 3 8.16 40.51 -15.21
C LYS A 3 8.90 41.81 -14.84
N GLY A 4 9.03 42.08 -13.54
CA GLY A 4 9.68 43.29 -13.03
C GLY A 4 11.13 43.14 -12.58
N SER A 5 11.63 41.91 -12.47
CA SER A 5 12.96 41.64 -11.92
C SER A 5 14.12 41.86 -12.91
N GLY A 6 13.85 41.78 -14.21
CA GLY A 6 14.91 41.81 -15.23
C GLY A 6 15.77 40.54 -15.29
N GLU A 7 15.45 39.54 -14.49
CA GLU A 7 16.15 38.27 -14.40
C GLU A 7 15.56 37.24 -15.36
N ARG A 8 16.37 36.26 -15.75
CA ARG A 8 15.93 35.12 -16.55
C ARG A 8 15.58 33.97 -15.60
N PHE A 9 14.40 33.39 -15.78
CA PHE A 9 13.93 32.26 -15.01
C PHE A 9 13.80 31.03 -15.90
N CYS A 10 14.11 29.87 -15.36
CA CYS A 10 13.83 28.57 -15.94
C CYS A 10 12.77 27.85 -15.10
N TYR A 11 11.66 27.48 -15.72
CA TYR A 11 10.62 26.67 -15.10
C TYR A 11 10.72 25.24 -15.63
N ILE A 12 10.87 24.27 -14.75
CA ILE A 12 10.85 22.84 -15.07
C ILE A 12 9.49 22.32 -14.60
N VAL A 13 8.68 21.84 -15.53
CA VAL A 13 7.33 21.35 -15.29
C VAL A 13 7.15 19.99 -15.97
N ASN A 14 6.25 19.18 -15.45
CA ASN A 14 5.88 17.91 -16.08
C ASN A 14 4.92 18.12 -17.25
N ASP A 15 4.09 19.16 -17.19
CA ASP A 15 3.14 19.52 -18.23
C ASP A 15 3.15 21.04 -18.44
N LEU A 16 3.14 21.47 -19.70
CA LEU A 16 3.06 22.89 -20.06
C LEU A 16 1.75 23.55 -19.63
N ASP A 17 0.71 22.78 -19.33
CA ASP A 17 -0.57 23.30 -18.82
C ASP A 17 -0.50 23.69 -17.33
N GLU A 18 0.56 23.33 -16.63
CA GLU A 18 0.86 23.80 -15.27
C GLU A 18 1.36 25.27 -15.25
N ILE A 19 1.77 25.81 -16.41
CA ILE A 19 2.29 27.18 -16.53
C ILE A 19 1.13 28.14 -16.85
N LEU A 20 1.09 29.26 -16.12
CA LEU A 20 0.12 30.32 -16.39
C LEU A 20 0.20 30.79 -17.85
N PRO A 21 -0.96 31.03 -18.52
CA PRO A 21 -0.98 31.35 -19.96
C PRO A 21 -0.16 32.56 -20.36
N ASP A 22 -0.04 33.57 -19.50
CA ASP A 22 0.72 34.80 -19.74
C ASP A 22 2.24 34.57 -19.65
N ILE A 23 2.69 33.62 -18.83
CA ILE A 23 4.08 33.18 -18.76
C ILE A 23 4.40 32.31 -19.99
N LYS A 24 3.52 31.36 -20.31
CA LYS A 24 3.67 30.45 -21.45
C LYS A 24 3.76 31.23 -22.79
N ALA A 25 3.01 32.31 -22.92
CA ALA A 25 3.04 33.14 -24.16
C ALA A 25 4.34 33.91 -24.38
N GLU A 26 5.10 34.19 -23.32
CA GLU A 26 6.36 34.92 -23.37
C GLU A 26 7.62 34.02 -23.23
N ALA A 27 7.40 32.74 -22.81
CA ALA A 27 8.48 31.79 -22.57
C ALA A 27 8.90 31.02 -23.83
N PHE A 28 10.19 30.72 -23.93
CA PHE A 28 10.65 29.69 -24.84
C PHE A 28 10.42 28.32 -24.22
N CYS A 29 9.51 27.52 -24.81
CA CYS A 29 9.18 26.21 -24.37
C CYS A 29 9.91 25.14 -25.16
N CYS A 30 10.56 24.19 -24.48
CA CYS A 30 11.18 23.04 -25.13
C CYS A 30 10.97 21.79 -24.29
N GLU A 31 10.75 20.66 -24.94
CA GLU A 31 10.78 19.36 -24.29
C GLU A 31 12.21 18.85 -24.25
N PHE A 32 12.63 18.31 -23.12
CA PHE A 32 13.94 17.67 -22.99
C PHE A 32 13.88 16.52 -22.00
N SER A 33 14.78 15.56 -22.18
CA SER A 33 15.05 14.55 -21.15
C SER A 33 16.39 14.86 -20.47
N VAL A 34 16.59 14.33 -19.26
CA VAL A 34 17.88 14.41 -18.56
C VAL A 34 19.02 13.89 -19.43
N ALA A 35 18.76 12.84 -20.21
CA ALA A 35 19.74 12.25 -21.12
C ALA A 35 20.08 13.15 -22.31
N ASP A 36 19.19 14.04 -22.73
CA ASP A 36 19.47 15.00 -23.81
C ASP A 36 20.39 16.15 -23.32
N VAL A 37 20.22 16.53 -22.06
CA VAL A 37 21.04 17.54 -21.39
C VAL A 37 22.44 16.98 -21.07
N LEU A 38 22.49 15.72 -20.66
CA LEU A 38 23.72 15.00 -20.31
C LEU A 38 24.22 14.12 -21.46
N TRP A 39 24.22 14.65 -22.66
CA TRP A 39 24.54 13.94 -23.92
C TRP A 39 25.92 13.26 -23.95
N GLY A 40 26.86 13.72 -23.15
CA GLY A 40 28.21 13.13 -23.04
C GLY A 40 28.25 11.83 -22.21
N TYR A 41 27.16 11.45 -21.55
CA TYR A 41 27.06 10.26 -20.71
C TYR A 41 26.24 9.17 -21.40
N ASP A 42 26.48 7.90 -21.03
CA ASP A 42 25.71 6.79 -21.59
C ASP A 42 24.25 6.89 -21.19
N ARG A 43 23.37 7.02 -22.18
CA ARG A 43 21.94 7.19 -21.97
C ARG A 43 21.29 6.01 -21.25
N GLY A 44 21.76 4.79 -21.56
CA GLY A 44 21.26 3.57 -20.91
C GLY A 44 21.56 3.55 -19.42
N GLU A 45 22.76 3.97 -19.04
CA GLU A 45 23.15 4.06 -17.62
C GLU A 45 22.39 5.17 -16.89
N LEU A 46 22.22 6.35 -17.47
CA LEU A 46 21.43 7.42 -16.86
C LEU A 46 19.97 7.01 -16.57
N PHE A 47 19.33 6.29 -17.49
CA PHE A 47 17.98 5.79 -17.28
C PHE A 47 17.93 4.58 -16.32
N ARG A 48 18.92 3.70 -16.42
CA ARG A 48 18.98 2.50 -15.57
C ARG A 48 19.12 2.84 -14.09
N TRP A 49 19.97 3.81 -13.77
CA TRP A 49 20.32 4.13 -12.38
C TRP A 49 19.45 5.23 -11.78
N ASN A 50 18.75 6.02 -12.61
CA ASN A 50 17.90 7.14 -12.15
C ASN A 50 18.58 7.93 -11.01
N PRO A 51 19.77 8.50 -11.23
CA PRO A 51 20.60 9.05 -10.18
C PRO A 51 19.89 10.22 -9.46
N PRO A 52 20.16 10.42 -8.16
CA PRO A 52 19.59 11.51 -7.40
C PRO A 52 20.07 12.88 -7.91
N TYR A 53 19.35 13.95 -7.56
CA TYR A 53 19.64 15.30 -8.02
C TYR A 53 21.10 15.72 -7.80
N SER A 54 21.69 15.38 -6.66
CA SER A 54 23.10 15.69 -6.35
C SER A 54 24.09 15.12 -7.36
N VAL A 55 23.84 13.87 -7.80
CA VAL A 55 24.66 13.23 -8.84
C VAL A 55 24.40 13.85 -10.20
N LEU A 56 23.13 14.09 -10.57
CA LEU A 56 22.79 14.77 -11.84
C LEU A 56 23.39 16.17 -11.91
N HIS A 57 23.38 16.92 -10.81
CA HIS A 57 23.99 18.24 -10.70
C HIS A 57 25.52 18.14 -10.92
N HIS A 58 26.19 17.19 -10.28
CA HIS A 58 27.62 16.95 -10.47
C HIS A 58 27.97 16.61 -11.94
N LEU A 59 27.20 15.70 -12.57
CA LEU A 59 27.40 15.37 -13.98
C LEU A 59 27.18 16.58 -14.89
N PHE A 60 26.20 17.43 -14.59
CA PHE A 60 25.90 18.62 -15.33
C PHE A 60 27.03 19.69 -15.25
N GLU A 61 27.65 19.83 -14.08
CA GLU A 61 28.75 20.75 -13.85
C GLU A 61 30.05 20.29 -14.52
N ASN A 62 30.23 18.99 -14.73
CA ASN A 62 31.48 18.42 -15.30
C ASN A 62 31.69 18.69 -16.81
N LYS A 63 30.74 19.29 -17.52
CA LYS A 63 30.84 19.78 -18.90
C LYS A 63 31.70 18.90 -19.82
N LEU A 64 31.26 17.67 -20.08
CA LEU A 64 31.97 16.74 -20.92
C LEU A 64 32.12 17.27 -22.37
N ASN A 65 33.30 17.12 -22.93
CA ASN A 65 33.62 17.42 -24.33
C ASN A 65 33.64 16.15 -25.21
N SER A 66 33.43 14.98 -24.64
CA SER A 66 33.43 13.68 -25.32
C SER A 66 32.40 12.75 -24.71
N TYR A 67 31.98 11.76 -25.51
CA TYR A 67 31.06 10.73 -25.05
C TYR A 67 31.80 9.70 -24.17
N LEU A 68 31.23 9.40 -23.01
CA LEU A 68 31.65 8.34 -22.09
C LEU A 68 30.85 7.07 -22.34
N ASN A 69 31.51 5.94 -22.32
CA ASN A 69 30.83 4.63 -22.37
C ASN A 69 30.10 4.30 -21.04
N ALA A 70 29.35 3.21 -21.03
CA ALA A 70 28.57 2.78 -19.87
C ALA A 70 29.40 2.64 -18.57
N ALA A 71 30.62 2.08 -18.63
CA ALA A 71 31.48 1.91 -17.47
C ALA A 71 32.00 3.25 -16.95
N GLN A 72 32.46 4.10 -17.84
CA GLN A 72 32.94 5.45 -17.51
C GLN A 72 31.80 6.34 -16.96
N THR A 73 30.60 6.24 -17.53
CA THR A 73 29.43 6.98 -17.04
C THR A 73 29.08 6.57 -15.61
N ARG A 74 29.18 5.28 -15.29
CA ARG A 74 28.96 4.80 -13.91
C ARG A 74 30.01 5.33 -12.94
N GLU A 75 31.27 5.34 -13.35
CA GLU A 75 32.37 5.88 -12.55
C GLU A 75 32.15 7.37 -12.24
N GLU A 76 31.78 8.18 -13.24
CA GLU A 76 31.49 9.59 -13.07
C GLU A 76 30.27 9.87 -12.19
N MET A 77 29.28 8.97 -12.19
CA MET A 77 28.15 9.03 -11.25
C MET A 77 28.55 8.70 -9.81
N GLY A 78 29.82 8.33 -9.56
CA GLY A 78 30.29 7.86 -8.26
C GLY A 78 29.89 6.41 -7.95
N TYR A 79 29.38 5.70 -8.94
CA TYR A 79 29.02 4.29 -8.81
C TYR A 79 30.24 3.43 -9.15
N VAL A 80 31.23 3.41 -8.25
CA VAL A 80 32.38 2.51 -8.40
C VAL A 80 31.89 1.08 -8.16
N SER A 81 32.41 0.15 -8.93
CA SER A 81 31.96 -1.24 -9.04
C SER A 81 31.90 -2.05 -7.75
N GLU A 82 32.35 -1.52 -6.64
CA GLU A 82 32.33 -2.19 -5.31
C GLU A 82 31.23 -1.68 -4.38
N ASP A 83 30.65 -0.49 -4.60
CA ASP A 83 29.62 0.11 -3.71
C ASP A 83 28.20 0.02 -4.25
N MET A 84 28.03 -0.42 -5.50
CA MET A 84 26.70 -0.75 -5.97
C MET A 84 26.35 -2.15 -5.47
N PRO A 85 25.22 -2.33 -4.84
CA PRO A 85 24.67 -3.66 -4.81
C PRO A 85 24.42 -4.03 -6.28
N VAL A 86 25.37 -4.76 -6.91
CA VAL A 86 25.02 -5.61 -8.03
C VAL A 86 23.81 -6.36 -7.51
N TYR A 87 22.64 -6.10 -8.11
CA TYR A 87 21.42 -6.82 -7.78
C TYR A 87 21.68 -8.25 -8.23
N ASP A 88 22.43 -8.94 -7.40
CA ASP A 88 22.72 -10.35 -7.55
C ASP A 88 21.44 -11.09 -7.23
N LEU A 89 20.62 -11.29 -8.27
CA LEU A 89 19.34 -11.98 -8.17
C LEU A 89 19.49 -13.38 -7.58
N GLU A 90 20.63 -14.05 -7.81
CA GLU A 90 20.92 -15.36 -7.20
C GLU A 90 21.08 -15.20 -5.69
N LYS A 91 21.93 -14.29 -5.25
CA LYS A 91 22.15 -14.02 -3.82
C LYS A 91 20.90 -13.51 -3.12
N ILE A 92 20.13 -12.62 -3.76
CA ILE A 92 18.85 -12.15 -3.22
C ILE A 92 17.88 -13.32 -3.11
N SER A 93 17.77 -14.17 -4.14
CA SER A 93 16.90 -15.33 -4.13
C SER A 93 17.30 -16.33 -3.05
N GLU A 94 18.59 -16.59 -2.85
CA GLU A 94 19.10 -17.41 -1.76
C GLU A 94 18.74 -16.81 -0.39
N ASN A 95 18.98 -15.51 -0.21
CA ASN A 95 18.67 -14.82 1.04
C ASN A 95 17.17 -14.88 1.35
N VAL A 96 16.30 -14.60 0.38
CA VAL A 96 14.85 -14.64 0.56
C VAL A 96 14.37 -16.07 0.85
N ARG A 97 14.91 -17.07 0.13
CA ARG A 97 14.57 -18.49 0.37
C ARG A 97 15.07 -19.00 1.73
N SER A 98 16.14 -18.40 2.28
CA SER A 98 16.65 -18.72 3.61
C SER A 98 15.78 -18.17 4.75
N ILE A 99 14.86 -17.25 4.48
CA ILE A 99 13.94 -16.71 5.49
C ILE A 99 13.02 -17.83 5.97
N GLN A 100 13.08 -18.14 7.26
CA GLN A 100 12.09 -19.00 7.88
C GLN A 100 10.76 -18.25 7.95
N LEU A 101 9.80 -18.63 7.08
CA LEU A 101 8.53 -17.94 6.96
C LEU A 101 7.60 -18.25 8.15
N ASP A 102 7.46 -17.29 9.04
CA ASP A 102 6.40 -17.23 10.05
C ASP A 102 5.39 -16.15 9.67
N TRP A 103 4.28 -16.57 9.11
CA TRP A 103 3.21 -15.68 8.63
C TRP A 103 2.52 -14.88 9.74
N LEU A 104 2.82 -15.17 10.99
CA LEU A 104 2.32 -14.43 12.15
C LEU A 104 3.37 -13.46 12.71
N SER A 105 4.55 -13.38 12.14
CA SER A 105 5.67 -12.55 12.61
C SER A 105 5.80 -11.25 11.79
N ALA A 106 5.80 -10.11 12.48
CA ALA A 106 6.13 -8.83 11.88
C ALA A 106 7.58 -8.80 11.36
N GLU A 107 8.53 -9.42 12.07
CA GLU A 107 9.93 -9.51 11.66
C GLU A 107 10.07 -10.27 10.33
N THR A 108 9.33 -11.37 10.17
CA THR A 108 9.32 -12.12 8.90
C THR A 108 8.78 -11.27 7.77
N MET A 109 7.66 -10.58 8.01
CA MET A 109 7.06 -9.72 6.99
C MET A 109 7.95 -8.52 6.65
N GLU A 110 8.62 -7.95 7.64
CA GLU A 110 9.58 -6.88 7.39
C GLU A 110 10.72 -7.37 6.50
N LYS A 111 11.34 -8.51 6.81
CA LYS A 111 12.41 -9.09 5.99
C LYS A 111 11.97 -9.32 4.54
N VAL A 112 10.84 -9.96 4.32
CA VAL A 112 10.30 -10.22 2.97
C VAL A 112 9.99 -8.91 2.26
N CYS A 113 9.26 -7.99 2.90
CA CYS A 113 8.82 -6.76 2.28
C CYS A 113 9.96 -5.74 2.07
N ARG A 114 11.07 -5.80 2.82
CA ARG A 114 12.27 -5.01 2.52
C ARG A 114 12.89 -5.41 1.18
N TYR A 115 12.94 -6.71 0.86
CA TYR A 115 13.38 -7.15 -0.47
C TYR A 115 12.43 -6.68 -1.58
N ILE A 116 11.11 -6.76 -1.35
CA ILE A 116 10.11 -6.27 -2.30
C ILE A 116 10.27 -4.76 -2.51
N LEU A 117 10.37 -3.98 -1.44
CA LEU A 117 10.56 -2.54 -1.47
C LEU A 117 11.84 -2.16 -2.23
N SER A 118 12.94 -2.85 -1.95
CA SER A 118 14.20 -2.69 -2.67
C SER A 118 14.06 -3.03 -4.16
N ALA A 119 13.36 -4.12 -4.50
CA ALA A 119 13.11 -4.49 -5.88
C ALA A 119 12.29 -3.44 -6.64
N ILE A 120 11.25 -2.88 -6.01
CA ILE A 120 10.41 -1.85 -6.60
C ILE A 120 11.21 -0.56 -6.81
N SER A 121 11.92 -0.08 -5.78
CA SER A 121 12.69 1.17 -5.83
C SER A 121 13.77 1.12 -6.90
N ASN A 122 14.41 -0.05 -7.10
CA ASN A 122 15.43 -0.30 -8.11
C ASN A 122 14.87 -0.79 -9.47
N ARG A 123 13.55 -0.80 -9.68
CA ARG A 123 12.88 -1.28 -10.91
C ARG A 123 13.20 -2.75 -11.27
N MET A 124 13.54 -3.56 -10.27
CA MET A 124 13.91 -4.97 -10.43
C MET A 124 12.76 -5.92 -10.07
N TYR A 125 11.58 -5.39 -9.78
CA TYR A 125 10.40 -6.21 -9.40
C TYR A 125 10.04 -7.29 -10.44
N PRO A 126 10.02 -6.99 -11.76
CA PRO A 126 9.69 -8.02 -12.75
C PRO A 126 10.64 -9.22 -12.72
N GLN A 127 11.91 -9.00 -12.39
CA GLN A 127 12.90 -10.07 -12.28
C GLN A 127 12.75 -10.89 -10.98
N MET A 128 12.08 -10.34 -9.97
CA MET A 128 11.82 -11.00 -8.69
C MET A 128 10.41 -11.60 -8.58
N GLU A 129 9.55 -11.39 -9.56
CA GLU A 129 8.15 -11.78 -9.49
C GLU A 129 7.98 -13.29 -9.26
N PHE A 130 8.81 -14.13 -9.91
CA PHE A 130 8.81 -15.57 -9.69
C PHE A 130 9.07 -15.96 -8.23
N LEU A 131 9.92 -15.19 -7.52
CA LEU A 131 10.24 -15.42 -6.12
C LEU A 131 9.07 -15.00 -5.21
N ILE A 132 8.39 -13.93 -5.58
CA ILE A 132 7.20 -13.45 -4.87
C ILE A 132 6.06 -14.45 -5.04
N ASP A 133 5.91 -15.05 -6.23
CA ASP A 133 4.95 -16.13 -6.48
C ASP A 133 5.28 -17.40 -5.67
N GLU A 134 6.57 -17.75 -5.55
CA GLU A 134 7.01 -18.86 -4.69
C GLU A 134 6.64 -18.63 -3.22
N ILE A 135 6.89 -17.41 -2.71
CA ILE A 135 6.52 -17.01 -1.35
C ILE A 135 5.00 -17.07 -1.18
N ASN A 136 4.27 -16.53 -2.15
CA ASN A 136 2.81 -16.54 -2.11
C ASN A 136 2.25 -17.96 -2.16
N GLY A 137 2.84 -18.88 -2.89
CA GLY A 137 2.44 -20.30 -2.89
C GLY A 137 2.53 -20.92 -1.48
N LYS A 138 3.60 -20.62 -0.73
CA LYS A 138 3.74 -21.05 0.68
C LYS A 138 2.70 -20.37 1.58
N PHE A 139 2.37 -19.09 1.32
CA PHE A 139 1.31 -18.37 2.01
C PHE A 139 -0.06 -18.97 1.76
N GLN A 140 -0.38 -19.37 0.52
CA GLN A 140 -1.67 -20.00 0.21
C GLN A 140 -1.87 -21.30 1.00
N SER A 141 -0.81 -22.11 1.14
CA SER A 141 -0.86 -23.32 1.99
C SER A 141 -1.13 -22.98 3.47
N PHE A 142 -0.61 -21.87 3.96
CA PHE A 142 -0.90 -21.38 5.31
C PHE A 142 -2.36 -20.91 5.45
N ILE A 143 -2.87 -20.12 4.48
CA ILE A 143 -4.25 -19.59 4.50
C ILE A 143 -5.28 -20.73 4.47
N ASP A 144 -5.10 -21.73 3.65
CA ASP A 144 -6.01 -22.88 3.57
C ASP A 144 -6.23 -23.55 4.93
N ASN A 145 -5.18 -23.64 5.74
CA ASN A 145 -5.22 -24.34 7.02
C ASN A 145 -5.54 -23.45 8.23
N ASN A 146 -5.29 -22.13 8.13
CA ASN A 146 -5.26 -21.27 9.32
C ASN A 146 -6.25 -20.12 9.31
N TYR A 147 -6.69 -19.63 8.14
CA TYR A 147 -7.43 -18.37 8.02
C TYR A 147 -8.66 -18.30 8.92
N ILE A 148 -9.49 -19.35 8.94
CA ILE A 148 -10.69 -19.39 9.76
C ILE A 148 -10.35 -19.29 11.26
N GLY A 149 -9.30 -19.97 11.69
CA GLY A 149 -8.79 -19.91 13.05
C GLY A 149 -8.34 -18.49 13.46
N LEU A 150 -7.74 -17.73 12.53
CA LEU A 150 -7.30 -16.36 12.79
C LEU A 150 -8.47 -15.43 13.11
N LEU A 151 -9.61 -15.59 12.44
CA LEU A 151 -10.81 -14.77 12.67
C LEU A 151 -11.39 -14.90 14.07
N THR A 152 -11.17 -16.05 14.71
CA THR A 152 -11.70 -16.38 16.04
C THR A 152 -10.66 -16.37 17.15
N LYS A 153 -9.37 -16.22 16.80
CA LYS A 153 -8.26 -16.23 17.75
C LYS A 153 -8.38 -15.11 18.78
N SER A 154 -7.89 -15.35 20.01
CA SER A 154 -7.89 -14.36 21.08
C SER A 154 -7.12 -13.08 20.67
N HIS A 155 -7.66 -11.92 21.01
CA HIS A 155 -7.11 -10.60 20.75
C HIS A 155 -6.27 -10.01 21.90
N LEU A 156 -6.11 -10.74 23.00
CA LEU A 156 -5.51 -10.18 24.23
C LEU A 156 -4.04 -9.79 24.03
N THR A 157 -3.26 -10.58 23.32
CA THR A 157 -1.85 -10.29 23.04
C THR A 157 -1.68 -9.37 21.84
N ARG A 158 -2.45 -9.59 20.78
CA ARG A 158 -2.49 -8.80 19.54
C ARG A 158 -3.74 -9.14 18.74
N PRO A 159 -4.18 -8.28 17.80
CA PRO A 159 -5.19 -8.67 16.83
C PRO A 159 -4.58 -9.56 15.74
N TYR A 160 -5.21 -10.70 15.46
CA TYR A 160 -4.79 -11.57 14.35
C TYR A 160 -5.54 -11.27 13.05
N SER A 161 -6.66 -10.55 13.12
CA SER A 161 -7.47 -10.16 11.98
C SER A 161 -8.18 -8.83 12.27
N VAL A 162 -8.57 -8.12 11.23
CA VAL A 162 -9.13 -6.76 11.31
C VAL A 162 -10.35 -6.66 12.25
N ASN A 163 -11.18 -7.71 12.34
CA ASN A 163 -12.31 -7.75 13.30
C ASN A 163 -11.89 -7.83 14.77
N LYS A 164 -10.60 -8.01 15.07
CA LYS A 164 -10.04 -8.08 16.42
C LYS A 164 -9.27 -6.84 16.83
N VAL A 165 -9.10 -5.86 15.94
CA VAL A 165 -8.35 -4.62 16.20
C VAL A 165 -8.99 -3.81 17.32
N LEU A 166 -10.27 -3.44 17.20
CA LEU A 166 -10.94 -2.68 18.26
C LEU A 166 -11.07 -3.46 19.57
N PRO A 167 -11.41 -4.77 19.58
CA PRO A 167 -11.36 -5.56 20.79
C PRO A 167 -9.99 -5.56 21.48
N HIS A 168 -8.90 -5.63 20.74
CA HIS A 168 -7.54 -5.55 21.28
C HIS A 168 -7.27 -4.18 21.89
N ILE A 169 -7.52 -3.10 21.16
CA ILE A 169 -7.34 -1.73 21.65
C ILE A 169 -8.13 -1.50 22.94
N ASN A 170 -9.39 -1.90 22.97
CA ASN A 170 -10.21 -1.77 24.17
C ASN A 170 -9.69 -2.58 25.36
N SER A 171 -9.10 -3.75 25.12
CA SER A 171 -8.51 -4.57 26.18
C SER A 171 -7.21 -4.00 26.73
N ALA A 172 -6.44 -3.32 25.88
CA ALA A 172 -5.19 -2.67 26.25
C ALA A 172 -5.41 -1.33 26.99
N HIS A 173 -6.53 -0.64 26.71
CA HIS A 173 -6.86 0.70 27.21
C HIS A 173 -8.23 0.71 27.87
N LYS A 174 -8.30 0.12 29.06
CA LYS A 174 -9.55 0.01 29.83
C LYS A 174 -10.00 1.33 30.48
N GLU A 175 -9.04 2.20 30.76
CA GLU A 175 -9.33 3.50 31.34
C GLU A 175 -9.89 4.45 30.29
N HIS A 176 -11.03 5.08 30.58
CA HIS A 176 -11.69 5.97 29.63
C HIS A 176 -10.92 7.27 29.41
N VAL A 177 -9.95 7.58 30.26
CA VAL A 177 -9.08 8.77 30.17
C VAL A 177 -7.90 8.58 29.24
N ASP A 178 -7.53 7.34 28.89
CA ASP A 178 -6.44 7.07 27.97
C ASP A 178 -6.75 7.65 26.58
N LYS A 179 -5.80 8.40 26.03
CA LYS A 179 -5.90 8.90 24.66
C LYS A 179 -5.43 7.84 23.68
N VAL A 180 -6.34 7.34 22.88
CA VAL A 180 -6.06 6.28 21.91
C VAL A 180 -6.60 6.66 20.54
N ALA A 181 -5.75 6.55 19.52
CA ALA A 181 -6.12 6.74 18.14
C ALA A 181 -6.00 5.44 17.34
N LEU A 182 -6.97 5.18 16.49
CA LEU A 182 -6.89 4.19 15.41
C LEU A 182 -6.72 4.93 14.09
N PHE A 183 -5.57 4.80 13.48
CA PHE A 183 -5.21 5.44 12.21
C PHE A 183 -5.20 4.39 11.09
N VAL A 184 -6.14 4.49 10.16
CA VAL A 184 -6.32 3.53 9.08
C VAL A 184 -5.92 4.18 7.76
N ILE A 185 -4.98 3.56 7.04
CA ILE A 185 -4.57 3.95 5.70
C ILE A 185 -5.11 2.89 4.73
N ASP A 186 -6.18 3.25 3.99
CA ASP A 186 -6.88 2.38 3.06
C ASP A 186 -5.94 1.87 1.97
N GLY A 187 -5.93 0.55 1.78
CA GLY A 187 -5.17 -0.11 0.72
C GLY A 187 -3.65 -0.21 0.96
N MET A 188 -3.14 0.11 2.15
CA MET A 188 -1.70 0.11 2.43
C MET A 188 -1.16 -1.30 2.65
N SER A 189 -0.38 -1.81 1.70
CA SER A 189 0.40 -3.06 1.85
C SER A 189 1.51 -2.93 2.90
N TYR A 190 2.01 -4.06 3.39
CA TYR A 190 3.06 -4.07 4.41
C TYR A 190 4.38 -3.42 3.92
N TRP A 191 4.75 -3.56 2.64
CA TRP A 191 5.93 -2.89 2.11
C TRP A 191 5.79 -1.35 2.07
N GLN A 192 4.59 -0.83 1.85
CA GLN A 192 4.29 0.61 1.90
C GLN A 192 4.33 1.13 3.34
N TYR A 193 3.87 0.32 4.30
CA TYR A 193 4.04 0.62 5.72
C TYR A 193 5.51 0.75 6.12
N LEU A 194 6.42 -0.05 5.54
CA LEU A 194 7.86 0.08 5.83
C LEU A 194 8.41 1.45 5.41
N MET A 195 7.89 2.06 4.35
CA MET A 195 8.24 3.45 3.99
C MET A 195 7.78 4.44 5.07
N LEU A 196 6.58 4.27 5.62
CA LEU A 196 6.11 5.07 6.75
C LEU A 196 6.94 4.83 8.01
N LYS A 197 7.31 3.59 8.29
CA LYS A 197 8.20 3.22 9.40
C LYS A 197 9.54 3.94 9.32
N ASP A 198 10.12 4.00 8.12
CA ASP A 198 11.39 4.71 7.89
C ASP A 198 11.22 6.23 8.14
N MET A 199 10.13 6.83 7.68
CA MET A 199 9.83 8.25 7.97
C MET A 199 9.60 8.53 9.46
N LEU A 200 9.01 7.59 10.21
CA LEU A 200 8.86 7.69 11.67
C LEU A 200 10.21 7.57 12.37
N ALA A 201 11.09 6.69 11.90
CA ALA A 201 12.44 6.54 12.44
C ALA A 201 13.28 7.82 12.29
N GLU A 202 13.12 8.57 11.20
CA GLU A 202 13.74 9.91 11.03
C GLU A 202 13.27 10.94 12.08
N LYS A 203 12.20 10.63 12.81
CA LYS A 203 11.65 11.44 13.92
C LYS A 203 11.89 10.82 15.28
N ASP A 204 12.80 9.85 15.37
CA ASP A 204 13.12 9.09 16.58
C ASP A 204 11.90 8.33 17.16
N ILE A 205 10.96 7.94 16.28
CA ILE A 205 9.78 7.16 16.66
C ILE A 205 9.94 5.73 16.14
N GLU A 206 10.00 4.77 17.07
CA GLU A 206 10.08 3.34 16.76
C GLU A 206 8.74 2.66 17.07
N PRO A 207 8.00 2.20 16.05
CA PRO A 207 6.76 1.45 16.23
C PRO A 207 7.01 0.08 16.85
N VAL A 208 6.05 -0.38 17.66
CA VAL A 208 5.94 -1.80 18.05
C VAL A 208 5.07 -2.51 17.00
N ASP A 209 5.70 -3.30 16.17
CA ASP A 209 5.08 -3.91 15.00
C ASP A 209 4.43 -5.27 15.27
N ASN A 210 3.29 -5.47 14.66
CA ASN A 210 2.62 -6.75 14.50
C ASN A 210 2.04 -6.85 13.09
N VAL A 211 1.62 -8.05 12.70
CA VAL A 211 0.83 -8.31 11.51
C VAL A 211 -0.61 -8.59 11.86
N CYS A 212 -1.52 -8.12 11.02
CA CYS A 212 -2.95 -8.36 11.10
C CYS A 212 -3.45 -8.86 9.73
N TYR A 213 -4.54 -9.62 9.72
CA TYR A 213 -5.10 -10.19 8.50
C TYR A 213 -6.35 -9.43 8.07
N ALA A 214 -6.38 -9.00 6.81
CA ALA A 214 -7.54 -8.46 6.14
C ALA A 214 -8.69 -9.48 6.11
N TRP A 215 -9.92 -9.00 5.93
CA TRP A 215 -11.04 -9.88 5.66
C TRP A 215 -10.98 -10.41 4.22
N MET A 216 -11.28 -11.68 4.01
CA MET A 216 -11.29 -12.31 2.69
C MET A 216 -12.71 -12.36 2.11
N PRO A 217 -12.92 -11.86 0.87
CA PRO A 217 -11.97 -11.19 0.00
C PRO A 217 -11.46 -9.86 0.58
N SER A 218 -10.24 -9.45 0.19
CA SER A 218 -9.55 -8.27 0.71
C SER A 218 -10.13 -6.97 0.11
N ILE A 219 -11.39 -6.70 0.44
CA ILE A 219 -12.12 -5.52 -0.05
C ILE A 219 -12.48 -4.58 1.10
N THR A 220 -12.45 -3.29 0.79
CA THR A 220 -12.78 -2.20 1.74
C THR A 220 -14.09 -2.44 2.48
N LYS A 221 -15.17 -2.80 1.77
CA LYS A 221 -16.51 -3.03 2.35
C LYS A 221 -16.50 -4.01 3.51
N LEU A 222 -15.79 -5.12 3.40
CA LEU A 222 -15.76 -6.17 4.41
C LEU A 222 -14.73 -5.88 5.51
N SER A 223 -13.51 -5.53 5.13
CA SER A 223 -12.42 -5.31 6.06
C SER A 223 -12.66 -4.10 6.95
N ARG A 224 -13.09 -2.95 6.39
CA ARG A 224 -13.35 -1.74 7.18
C ARG A 224 -14.59 -1.89 8.07
N GLN A 225 -15.63 -2.55 7.57
CA GLN A 225 -16.76 -2.88 8.44
C GLN A 225 -16.31 -3.76 9.63
N ALA A 226 -15.55 -4.82 9.36
CA ALA A 226 -15.04 -5.71 10.41
C ALA A 226 -14.18 -4.95 11.43
N LEU A 227 -13.30 -4.07 10.94
CA LEU A 227 -12.41 -3.26 11.74
C LEU A 227 -13.18 -2.32 12.67
N PHE A 228 -14.09 -1.47 12.13
CA PHE A 228 -14.82 -0.47 12.92
C PHE A 228 -15.98 -1.04 13.72
N ARG A 229 -16.48 -2.21 13.35
CA ARG A 229 -17.46 -2.95 14.12
C ARG A 229 -16.82 -3.70 15.30
N GLY A 230 -15.54 -4.10 15.15
CA GLY A 230 -14.85 -4.98 16.10
C GLY A 230 -15.48 -6.38 16.17
N ASP A 231 -16.05 -6.84 15.06
CA ASP A 231 -16.76 -8.10 14.90
C ASP A 231 -16.82 -8.51 13.43
N MET A 232 -17.37 -9.69 13.12
CA MET A 232 -17.55 -10.18 11.75
C MET A 232 -18.41 -9.21 10.91
N PRO A 233 -18.07 -8.99 9.64
CA PRO A 233 -18.86 -8.14 8.75
C PRO A 233 -20.21 -8.77 8.42
N LYS A 234 -21.17 -7.93 7.99
CA LYS A 234 -22.49 -8.32 7.52
C LYS A 234 -22.66 -7.96 6.04
N ASP A 235 -23.24 -8.85 5.27
CA ASP A 235 -23.44 -8.65 3.82
C ASP A 235 -24.35 -7.44 3.52
N SER A 236 -25.35 -7.18 4.38
CA SER A 236 -26.27 -6.06 4.21
C SER A 236 -25.69 -4.67 4.48
N TYR A 237 -24.40 -4.58 4.88
CA TYR A 237 -23.78 -3.31 5.17
C TYR A 237 -23.42 -2.53 3.89
N VAL A 238 -23.69 -1.24 3.91
CA VAL A 238 -23.29 -0.30 2.86
C VAL A 238 -22.10 0.50 3.36
N GLN A 239 -20.95 0.34 2.72
CA GLN A 239 -19.72 1.05 3.05
C GLN A 239 -19.82 2.50 2.59
N ASN A 240 -19.75 3.42 3.53
CA ASN A 240 -19.56 4.86 3.33
C ASN A 240 -19.06 5.49 4.64
N PRO A 241 -18.50 6.72 4.60
CA PRO A 241 -17.95 7.38 5.80
C PRO A 241 -18.97 7.56 6.94
N GLN A 242 -20.24 7.85 6.63
CA GLN A 242 -21.27 8.05 7.64
C GLN A 242 -21.62 6.76 8.37
N ASN A 243 -21.74 5.65 7.66
CA ASN A 243 -22.03 4.36 8.26
C ASN A 243 -20.82 3.84 9.07
N GLU A 244 -19.61 4.08 8.59
CA GLU A 244 -18.38 3.71 9.29
C GLU A 244 -18.21 4.52 10.59
N SER A 245 -18.45 5.83 10.53
CA SER A 245 -18.52 6.69 11.72
C SER A 245 -19.53 6.16 12.75
N LYS A 246 -20.73 5.76 12.30
CA LYS A 246 -21.73 5.14 13.22
C LYS A 246 -21.19 3.88 13.90
N LEU A 247 -20.50 3.00 13.17
CA LEU A 247 -19.90 1.80 13.77
C LEU A 247 -18.88 2.15 14.85
N TRP A 248 -18.03 3.16 14.61
CA TRP A 248 -17.05 3.67 15.57
C TRP A 248 -17.72 4.18 16.83
N PHE A 249 -18.70 5.08 16.71
CA PHE A 249 -19.42 5.63 17.86
C PHE A 249 -20.23 4.55 18.62
N GLU A 250 -20.88 3.63 17.91
CA GLU A 250 -21.62 2.52 18.52
C GLU A 250 -20.71 1.55 19.29
N TYR A 251 -19.50 1.30 18.77
CA TYR A 251 -18.51 0.45 19.40
C TYR A 251 -18.13 0.99 20.78
N TRP A 252 -17.79 2.28 20.86
CA TRP A 252 -17.37 2.91 22.10
C TRP A 252 -18.55 3.19 23.06
N LYS A 253 -19.73 3.53 22.54
CA LYS A 253 -20.96 3.65 23.33
C LYS A 253 -21.29 2.38 24.08
N LYS A 254 -21.18 1.21 23.44
CA LYS A 254 -21.41 -0.11 24.10
C LYS A 254 -20.42 -0.36 25.24
N ARG A 255 -19.29 0.33 25.28
CA ARG A 255 -18.24 0.25 26.30
C ARG A 255 -18.30 1.42 27.29
N GLN A 256 -19.39 2.17 27.27
CA GLN A 256 -19.67 3.27 28.20
C GLN A 256 -18.65 4.42 28.09
N VAL A 257 -17.92 4.56 26.97
CA VAL A 257 -17.09 5.73 26.71
C VAL A 257 -18.00 6.93 26.42
N PRO A 258 -17.83 8.09 27.09
CA PRO A 258 -18.64 9.27 26.84
C PRO A 258 -18.57 9.72 25.40
N ALA A 259 -19.72 9.93 24.74
CA ALA A 259 -19.77 10.30 23.32
C ALA A 259 -19.04 11.62 23.01
N SER A 260 -18.97 12.54 23.99
CA SER A 260 -18.25 13.80 23.88
C SER A 260 -16.73 13.64 23.81
N THR A 261 -16.17 12.47 24.14
CA THR A 261 -14.74 12.16 24.10
C THR A 261 -14.36 11.24 22.95
N VAL A 262 -15.30 10.96 22.04
CA VAL A 262 -15.10 10.10 20.86
C VAL A 262 -15.17 10.95 19.60
N TRP A 263 -14.20 10.81 18.71
CA TRP A 263 -14.18 11.49 17.42
C TRP A 263 -13.86 10.51 16.29
N TYR A 264 -14.37 10.82 15.12
CA TYR A 264 -14.07 10.10 13.88
C TYR A 264 -13.87 11.09 12.76
N GLU A 265 -12.80 10.93 12.01
CA GLU A 265 -12.43 11.76 10.86
C GLU A 265 -12.17 10.88 9.63
N HIS A 266 -12.58 11.35 8.46
CA HIS A 266 -12.39 10.66 7.19
C HIS A 266 -11.86 11.63 6.14
N ASN A 267 -10.63 11.43 5.70
CA ASN A 267 -9.90 12.27 4.73
C ASN A 267 -9.76 13.76 5.11
N GLY A 268 -10.08 14.11 6.35
CA GLY A 268 -9.92 15.47 6.85
C GLY A 268 -8.59 15.64 7.59
N SER A 269 -8.33 16.85 8.07
CA SER A 269 -7.21 17.10 8.96
C SER A 269 -7.57 16.72 10.40
N ILE A 270 -6.59 16.34 11.20
CA ILE A 270 -6.76 16.15 12.64
C ILE A 270 -7.19 17.47 13.28
N VAL A 271 -8.36 17.48 13.96
CA VAL A 271 -8.96 18.64 14.60
C VAL A 271 -9.13 18.41 16.10
N ASN A 272 -8.75 19.41 16.91
CA ASN A 272 -8.95 19.47 18.37
C ASN A 272 -8.62 18.15 19.11
N PRO A 273 -7.44 17.53 18.87
CA PRO A 273 -7.12 16.24 19.46
C PRO A 273 -7.05 16.26 20.99
N GLU A 274 -6.96 17.44 21.59
CA GLU A 274 -6.98 17.62 23.05
C GLU A 274 -8.35 17.32 23.68
N LEU A 275 -9.44 17.39 22.91
CA LEU A 275 -10.81 17.21 23.41
C LEU A 275 -11.26 15.74 23.47
N TYR A 276 -10.57 14.85 22.75
CA TYR A 276 -11.05 13.47 22.58
C TYR A 276 -10.09 12.44 23.19
N ASN A 277 -10.65 11.32 23.65
CA ASN A 277 -9.89 10.20 24.20
C ASN A 277 -9.91 8.99 23.24
N ARG A 278 -10.83 8.97 22.29
CA ARG A 278 -10.94 7.92 21.26
C ARG A 278 -11.03 8.59 19.90
N TYR A 279 -9.95 8.54 19.14
CA TYR A 279 -9.87 9.15 17.83
C TYR A 279 -9.81 8.08 16.74
N GLY A 280 -10.81 8.01 15.88
CA GLY A 280 -10.81 7.19 14.68
C GLY A 280 -10.42 8.05 13.48
N TYR A 281 -9.42 7.68 12.74
CA TYR A 281 -9.01 8.38 11.53
C TYR A 281 -8.88 7.41 10.37
N VAL A 282 -9.42 7.77 9.22
CA VAL A 282 -9.31 7.02 7.98
C VAL A 282 -8.86 7.94 6.86
N THR A 283 -7.83 7.54 6.14
CA THR A 283 -7.48 8.15 4.85
C THR A 283 -7.60 7.14 3.72
N THR A 284 -8.27 7.53 2.63
CA THR A 284 -8.42 6.75 1.40
C THR A 284 -7.53 7.30 0.28
N SER A 285 -6.62 8.21 0.59
CA SER A 285 -5.82 8.92 -0.42
C SER A 285 -4.94 7.98 -1.24
N LEU A 286 -4.44 6.90 -0.63
CA LEU A 286 -3.63 5.90 -1.32
C LEU A 286 -4.50 5.03 -2.23
N ASP A 287 -5.58 4.41 -1.70
CA ASP A 287 -6.47 3.54 -2.48
C ASP A 287 -7.11 4.25 -3.67
N ASN A 288 -7.58 5.49 -3.46
CA ASN A 288 -8.24 6.26 -4.51
C ASN A 288 -7.36 6.51 -5.74
N HIS A 289 -6.04 6.53 -5.60
CA HIS A 289 -5.11 6.85 -6.68
C HIS A 289 -4.32 5.64 -7.18
N MET A 290 -4.13 4.59 -6.37
CA MET A 290 -3.29 3.44 -6.74
C MET A 290 -3.80 2.70 -7.99
N HIS A 291 -5.11 2.67 -8.23
CA HIS A 291 -5.70 2.04 -9.41
C HIS A 291 -5.33 2.75 -10.74
N GLY A 292 -4.79 3.96 -10.67
CA GLY A 292 -4.28 4.70 -11.82
C GLY A 292 -2.78 4.48 -12.08
N CYS A 293 -2.07 3.77 -11.20
CA CYS A 293 -0.65 3.49 -11.37
C CYS A 293 -0.43 2.47 -12.49
N ARG A 294 0.51 2.77 -13.39
CA ARG A 294 0.86 1.91 -14.53
C ARG A 294 1.68 0.70 -14.11
N ASP A 295 2.49 0.88 -13.07
CA ASP A 295 3.37 -0.15 -12.54
C ASP A 295 3.64 0.08 -11.04
N LEU A 296 4.46 -0.78 -10.47
CA LEU A 296 4.82 -0.69 -9.04
C LEU A 296 5.77 0.47 -8.73
N LYS A 297 6.52 0.99 -9.70
CA LYS A 297 7.36 2.18 -9.48
C LYS A 297 6.49 3.43 -9.38
N ASP A 298 5.48 3.57 -10.26
CA ASP A 298 4.48 4.64 -10.12
C ASP A 298 3.77 4.56 -8.76
N LEU A 299 3.43 3.34 -8.31
CA LEU A 299 2.84 3.12 -6.98
C LEU A 299 3.79 3.49 -5.83
N TYR A 300 5.08 3.19 -5.97
CA TYR A 300 6.09 3.58 -4.97
C TYR A 300 6.17 5.10 -4.85
N ASP A 301 6.25 5.80 -5.99
CA ASP A 301 6.35 7.27 -6.02
C ASP A 301 5.06 7.91 -5.48
N LEU A 302 3.88 7.39 -5.87
CA LEU A 302 2.59 7.79 -5.29
C LEU A 302 2.58 7.59 -3.77
N THR A 303 3.01 6.41 -3.30
CA THR A 303 3.03 6.07 -1.87
C THR A 303 3.91 7.05 -1.10
N SER A 304 5.12 7.32 -1.60
CA SER A 304 6.05 8.28 -0.97
C SER A 304 5.39 9.65 -0.80
N ASN A 305 4.76 10.18 -1.84
CA ASN A 305 4.08 11.46 -1.80
C ASN A 305 2.91 11.47 -0.80
N ARG A 306 2.06 10.42 -0.81
CA ARG A 306 0.92 10.33 0.12
C ARG A 306 1.34 10.18 1.57
N LEU A 307 2.40 9.42 1.85
CA LEU A 307 2.91 9.29 3.22
C LEU A 307 3.49 10.60 3.75
N VAL A 308 4.13 11.41 2.92
CA VAL A 308 4.57 12.78 3.29
C VAL A 308 3.38 13.65 3.69
N GLU A 309 2.23 13.54 2.99
CA GLU A 309 1.00 14.28 3.33
C GLU A 309 0.33 13.75 4.61
N ILE A 310 0.40 12.44 4.87
CA ILE A 310 -0.25 11.77 6.02
C ILE A 310 0.55 11.94 7.31
N LEU A 311 1.88 11.94 7.24
CA LEU A 311 2.77 11.99 8.40
C LEU A 311 2.46 13.16 9.36
N PRO A 312 2.18 14.39 8.90
CA PRO A 312 1.81 15.50 9.80
C PRO A 312 0.57 15.22 10.66
N ASP A 313 -0.43 14.48 10.17
CA ASP A 313 -1.62 14.13 10.93
C ASP A 313 -1.31 13.06 12.00
N ILE A 314 -0.45 12.10 11.70
CA ILE A 314 0.06 11.16 12.70
C ILE A 314 0.82 11.92 13.78
N MET A 315 1.68 12.88 13.41
CA MET A 315 2.46 13.69 14.36
C MET A 315 1.58 14.56 15.26
N LYS A 316 0.49 15.14 14.75
CA LYS A 316 -0.47 15.91 15.58
C LYS A 316 -1.09 15.05 16.67
N LEU A 317 -1.46 13.81 16.39
CA LEU A 317 -1.97 12.88 17.41
C LEU A 317 -0.87 12.48 18.39
N TYR A 318 0.34 12.20 17.89
CA TYR A 318 1.49 11.87 18.72
C TYR A 318 1.83 12.99 19.71
N ASP A 319 1.90 14.23 19.23
CA ASP A 319 2.19 15.41 20.06
C ASP A 319 1.08 15.71 21.09
N ALA A 320 -0.18 15.37 20.73
CA ALA A 320 -1.32 15.46 21.64
C ALA A 320 -1.36 14.34 22.70
N GLY A 321 -0.36 13.43 22.70
CA GLY A 321 -0.18 12.38 23.71
C GLY A 321 -1.05 11.13 23.49
N TYR A 322 -1.39 10.82 22.25
CA TYR A 322 -2.10 9.59 21.94
C TYR A 322 -1.16 8.38 21.86
N THR A 323 -1.64 7.24 22.34
CA THR A 323 -1.18 5.95 21.84
C THR A 323 -1.87 5.72 20.49
N ILE A 324 -1.11 5.63 19.41
CA ILE A 324 -1.64 5.53 18.06
C ILE A 324 -1.45 4.11 17.54
N TYR A 325 -2.52 3.51 17.05
CA TYR A 325 -2.50 2.24 16.33
C TYR A 325 -2.66 2.51 14.84
N ILE A 326 -1.63 2.19 14.06
CA ILE A 326 -1.62 2.35 12.61
C ILE A 326 -1.90 0.99 11.98
N THR A 327 -2.85 0.94 11.06
CA THR A 327 -3.20 -0.26 10.31
C THR A 327 -3.75 0.07 8.93
N ALA A 328 -4.01 -0.95 8.13
CA ALA A 328 -4.77 -0.88 6.90
C ALA A 328 -5.95 -1.85 6.97
N ASP A 329 -6.93 -1.67 6.13
CA ASP A 329 -8.05 -2.60 5.98
C ASP A 329 -7.70 -3.75 5.03
N HIS A 330 -6.88 -3.50 4.01
CA HIS A 330 -6.24 -4.46 3.11
C HIS A 330 -4.97 -3.86 2.52
N GLY A 331 -4.19 -4.69 1.83
CA GLY A 331 -3.09 -4.24 0.99
C GLY A 331 -3.47 -4.21 -0.48
N ASN A 332 -2.47 -4.23 -1.36
CA ASN A 332 -2.64 -4.20 -2.80
C ASN A 332 -1.58 -5.07 -3.50
N VAL A 333 -1.83 -5.38 -4.77
CA VAL A 333 -0.92 -6.15 -5.61
C VAL A 333 -0.95 -5.62 -7.05
N TYR A 334 0.16 -5.67 -7.75
CA TYR A 334 0.18 -5.48 -9.20
C TYR A 334 -0.34 -6.75 -9.85
N SER A 335 -1.50 -6.66 -10.49
CA SER A 335 -2.22 -7.81 -11.04
C SER A 335 -2.08 -7.89 -12.55
N HIS A 336 -1.79 -9.09 -13.02
CA HIS A 336 -1.78 -9.43 -14.44
C HIS A 336 -3.18 -9.75 -14.95
N ALA A 337 -3.53 -9.12 -16.05
CA ALA A 337 -4.78 -9.38 -16.75
C ALA A 337 -4.84 -10.85 -17.21
N TRP A 338 -5.84 -11.60 -16.74
CA TRP A 338 -6.08 -12.96 -17.24
C TRP A 338 -7.03 -12.91 -18.45
N ARG A 339 -8.21 -12.41 -18.27
CA ARG A 339 -9.21 -12.05 -19.29
C ARG A 339 -10.38 -11.31 -18.68
N THR A 340 -11.16 -10.64 -19.49
CA THR A 340 -12.46 -10.10 -19.07
C THR A 340 -13.51 -11.22 -19.01
N LEU A 341 -14.46 -11.09 -18.08
CA LEU A 341 -15.63 -11.97 -18.01
C LEU A 341 -16.57 -11.69 -19.17
N ASN A 342 -17.15 -12.74 -19.75
CA ASN A 342 -18.18 -12.63 -20.78
C ASN A 342 -19.55 -12.23 -20.17
N ALA A 343 -20.55 -11.95 -21.02
CA ALA A 343 -21.86 -11.51 -20.58
C ALA A 343 -22.61 -12.56 -19.73
N GLN A 344 -22.47 -13.85 -20.06
CA GLN A 344 -23.10 -14.94 -19.33
C GLN A 344 -22.49 -15.08 -17.93
N GLU A 345 -21.16 -15.02 -17.82
CA GLU A 345 -20.46 -15.05 -16.55
C GLU A 345 -20.85 -13.86 -15.65
N LYS A 346 -20.88 -12.65 -16.22
CA LYS A 346 -21.33 -11.45 -15.50
C LYS A 346 -22.77 -11.56 -14.98
N ALA A 347 -23.66 -12.21 -15.72
CA ALA A 347 -25.06 -12.41 -15.32
C ALA A 347 -25.21 -13.36 -14.10
N MET A 348 -24.21 -14.19 -13.82
CA MET A 348 -24.20 -15.08 -12.65
C MET A 348 -23.71 -14.41 -11.36
N LEU A 349 -23.16 -13.20 -11.44
CA LEU A 349 -22.55 -12.49 -10.33
C LEU A 349 -23.48 -11.42 -9.77
N TYR A 350 -23.29 -11.09 -8.48
CA TYR A 350 -23.78 -9.83 -7.95
C TYR A 350 -23.04 -8.68 -8.66
N THR A 351 -23.81 -7.78 -9.26
CA THR A 351 -23.25 -6.62 -9.97
C THR A 351 -22.61 -5.64 -8.99
N ASN A 352 -21.51 -5.01 -9.40
CA ASN A 352 -20.81 -3.90 -8.75
C ASN A 352 -19.94 -4.20 -7.52
N GLU A 353 -19.70 -5.46 -7.16
CA GLU A 353 -18.88 -5.73 -5.96
C GLU A 353 -17.41 -6.09 -6.24
N SER A 354 -17.02 -6.36 -7.50
CA SER A 354 -15.63 -6.66 -7.87
C SER A 354 -14.99 -5.57 -8.72
N ARG A 355 -14.69 -4.43 -8.11
CA ARG A 355 -14.04 -3.30 -8.80
C ARG A 355 -12.69 -3.69 -9.38
N GLY A 356 -11.87 -4.41 -8.62
CA GLY A 356 -10.53 -4.83 -9.01
C GLY A 356 -10.46 -6.13 -9.83
N GLY A 357 -11.59 -6.82 -10.09
CA GLY A 357 -11.57 -8.10 -10.81
C GLY A 357 -10.79 -9.22 -10.11
N ARG A 358 -10.53 -9.08 -8.80
CA ARG A 358 -9.75 -10.02 -8.00
C ARG A 358 -10.60 -11.06 -7.26
N HIS A 359 -11.92 -10.91 -7.27
CA HIS A 359 -12.87 -11.87 -6.71
C HIS A 359 -14.16 -11.88 -7.50
N LEU A 360 -14.93 -12.94 -7.34
CA LEU A 360 -16.26 -13.14 -7.88
C LEU A 360 -17.22 -13.45 -6.75
N ILE A 361 -18.41 -12.85 -6.77
CA ILE A 361 -19.49 -13.14 -5.82
C ILE A 361 -20.67 -13.67 -6.64
N PHE A 362 -20.93 -14.96 -6.54
CA PHE A 362 -22.00 -15.58 -7.29
C PHE A 362 -23.34 -15.40 -6.60
N THR A 363 -24.39 -15.20 -7.39
CA THR A 363 -25.76 -15.04 -6.88
C THR A 363 -26.33 -16.35 -6.32
N LYS A 364 -25.79 -17.49 -6.78
CA LYS A 364 -26.19 -18.84 -6.34
C LYS A 364 -24.99 -19.79 -6.40
N GLU A 365 -25.04 -20.83 -5.58
CA GLU A 365 -24.00 -21.90 -5.58
C GLU A 365 -23.93 -22.66 -6.90
N GLU A 366 -25.07 -22.86 -7.58
CA GLU A 366 -25.11 -23.52 -8.90
C GLU A 366 -24.35 -22.69 -9.95
N HIS A 367 -24.41 -21.37 -9.87
CA HIS A 367 -23.65 -20.48 -10.77
C HIS A 367 -22.15 -20.63 -10.56
N LEU A 368 -21.71 -20.72 -9.30
CA LEU A 368 -20.32 -20.98 -8.97
C LEU A 368 -19.86 -22.35 -9.52
N LYS A 369 -20.64 -23.41 -9.29
CA LYS A 369 -20.32 -24.75 -9.80
C LYS A 369 -20.24 -24.78 -11.32
N TYR A 370 -21.19 -24.13 -12.00
CA TYR A 370 -21.19 -24.00 -13.46
C TYR A 370 -19.96 -23.27 -13.96
N PHE A 371 -19.62 -22.12 -13.35
CA PHE A 371 -18.44 -21.32 -13.73
C PHE A 371 -17.15 -22.15 -13.68
N PHE A 372 -16.91 -22.91 -12.60
CA PHE A 372 -15.71 -23.75 -12.48
C PHE A 372 -15.74 -24.99 -13.35
N HIS A 373 -16.93 -25.51 -13.68
CA HIS A 373 -17.06 -26.57 -14.70
C HIS A 373 -16.61 -26.11 -16.09
N GLU A 374 -16.98 -24.88 -16.47
CA GLU A 374 -16.56 -24.26 -17.73
C GLU A 374 -15.10 -23.73 -17.70
N ASN A 375 -14.54 -23.53 -16.53
CA ASN A 375 -13.19 -23.00 -16.33
C ASN A 375 -12.38 -23.87 -15.36
N PRO A 376 -12.13 -25.16 -15.66
CA PRO A 376 -11.51 -26.11 -14.72
C PRO A 376 -10.09 -25.71 -14.30
N GLY A 377 -9.34 -25.00 -15.16
CA GLY A 377 -8.00 -24.52 -14.87
C GLY A 377 -7.93 -23.43 -13.80
N LEU A 378 -9.07 -22.84 -13.41
CA LEU A 378 -9.11 -21.82 -12.34
C LEU A 378 -9.28 -22.41 -10.93
N THR A 379 -9.55 -23.70 -10.79
CA THR A 379 -9.82 -24.32 -9.49
C THR A 379 -8.64 -24.19 -8.54
N ASP A 380 -7.42 -24.33 -9.04
CA ASP A 380 -6.20 -24.20 -8.23
C ASP A 380 -5.78 -22.73 -8.02
N ASP A 381 -6.14 -21.87 -8.96
CA ASP A 381 -5.81 -20.43 -8.93
C ASP A 381 -6.73 -19.62 -8.01
N MET A 382 -7.87 -20.19 -7.59
CA MET A 382 -8.87 -19.47 -6.79
C MET A 382 -9.18 -20.15 -5.46
N TYR A 383 -9.32 -19.33 -4.40
CA TYR A 383 -9.84 -19.76 -3.11
C TYR A 383 -11.37 -19.64 -3.13
N ILE A 384 -12.07 -20.74 -2.83
CA ILE A 384 -13.54 -20.80 -2.87
C ILE A 384 -14.07 -20.89 -1.44
N ARG A 385 -15.00 -19.99 -1.09
CA ARG A 385 -15.69 -20.00 0.21
C ARG A 385 -17.13 -19.53 0.04
N GLY A 386 -18.08 -20.46 0.28
CA GLY A 386 -19.50 -20.17 0.04
C GLY A 386 -19.72 -19.81 -1.43
N ASN A 387 -20.26 -18.63 -1.69
CA ASN A 387 -20.49 -18.13 -3.04
C ASN A 387 -19.38 -17.17 -3.53
N TYR A 388 -18.26 -17.07 -2.80
CA TYR A 388 -17.08 -16.28 -3.20
C TYR A 388 -16.03 -17.15 -3.85
N ALA A 389 -15.44 -16.64 -4.94
CA ALA A 389 -14.21 -17.16 -5.52
C ALA A 389 -13.19 -16.02 -5.61
N VAL A 390 -12.00 -16.22 -5.05
CA VAL A 390 -11.00 -15.18 -4.80
C VAL A 390 -9.67 -15.60 -5.39
N TRP A 391 -9.02 -14.74 -6.19
CA TRP A 391 -7.72 -15.02 -6.77
C TRP A 391 -6.64 -15.22 -5.69
N ARG A 392 -5.92 -16.34 -5.78
CA ARG A 392 -4.78 -16.66 -4.91
C ARG A 392 -3.49 -15.96 -5.33
N ASN A 393 -3.27 -15.89 -6.63
CA ASN A 393 -2.09 -15.31 -7.27
C ASN A 393 -2.34 -13.87 -7.75
N ALA A 394 -1.36 -13.25 -8.39
CA ALA A 394 -1.43 -11.88 -8.90
C ALA A 394 -2.15 -11.79 -10.25
N LYS A 395 -3.35 -12.40 -10.42
CA LYS A 395 -4.17 -12.33 -11.63
C LYS A 395 -5.50 -11.61 -11.38
N CYS A 396 -6.11 -11.04 -12.41
CA CYS A 396 -7.41 -10.39 -12.35
C CYS A 396 -8.27 -10.62 -13.59
N PHE A 397 -9.60 -10.49 -13.42
CA PHE A 397 -10.57 -10.55 -14.52
C PHE A 397 -10.71 -9.19 -15.20
N LYS A 398 -9.61 -8.68 -15.73
CA LYS A 398 -9.51 -7.40 -16.45
C LYS A 398 -8.88 -7.59 -17.81
N GLY A 399 -8.95 -6.58 -18.66
CA GLY A 399 -8.30 -6.55 -19.97
C GLY A 399 -6.86 -6.05 -19.94
N GLU A 400 -6.47 -5.38 -18.86
CA GLU A 400 -5.16 -4.74 -18.68
C GLU A 400 -4.64 -5.03 -17.27
N ASN A 401 -3.32 -5.01 -17.12
CA ASN A 401 -2.66 -5.11 -15.83
C ASN A 401 -2.98 -3.87 -14.99
N GLU A 402 -3.14 -4.03 -13.69
CA GLU A 402 -3.42 -2.91 -12.80
C GLU A 402 -2.92 -3.17 -11.37
N VAL A 403 -2.65 -2.09 -10.63
CA VAL A 403 -2.53 -2.16 -9.17
C VAL A 403 -3.93 -2.23 -8.59
N THR A 404 -4.22 -3.29 -7.84
CA THR A 404 -5.56 -3.55 -7.35
C THR A 404 -5.56 -4.45 -6.11
N HIS A 405 -6.76 -4.75 -5.61
CA HIS A 405 -6.98 -5.59 -4.42
C HIS A 405 -8.28 -6.40 -4.55
N GLY A 406 -8.59 -7.23 -3.56
CA GLY A 406 -9.80 -8.06 -3.52
C GLY A 406 -9.50 -9.53 -3.68
N GLY A 407 -8.24 -9.92 -3.77
CA GLY A 407 -7.75 -11.30 -3.78
C GLY A 407 -7.43 -11.84 -2.39
N CYS A 408 -6.64 -12.90 -2.34
CA CYS A 408 -6.05 -13.43 -1.12
C CYS A 408 -4.53 -13.64 -1.22
N HIS A 409 -3.85 -12.85 -2.06
CA HIS A 409 -2.40 -12.80 -2.11
C HIS A 409 -1.85 -12.24 -0.78
N PHE A 410 -0.65 -12.67 -0.34
CA PHE A 410 -0.12 -12.21 0.96
C PHE A 410 0.03 -10.69 1.05
N LEU A 411 0.36 -10.01 -0.06
CA LEU A 411 0.45 -8.55 -0.13
C LEU A 411 -0.89 -7.82 0.04
N GLU A 412 -2.02 -8.52 -0.18
CA GLU A 412 -3.36 -7.99 0.05
C GLU A 412 -3.89 -8.33 1.44
N MET A 413 -3.53 -9.54 1.93
CA MET A 413 -4.11 -10.11 3.16
C MET A 413 -3.35 -9.73 4.42
N ILE A 414 -2.02 -9.56 4.35
CA ILE A 414 -1.22 -9.20 5.51
C ILE A 414 -1.04 -7.69 5.56
N VAL A 415 -1.64 -7.08 6.57
CA VAL A 415 -1.56 -5.63 6.81
C VAL A 415 -0.76 -5.35 8.08
N PRO A 416 -0.14 -4.17 8.21
CA PRO A 416 0.52 -3.78 9.44
C PRO A 416 -0.48 -3.59 10.59
N PHE A 417 -0.03 -3.85 11.80
CA PHE A 417 -0.66 -3.38 13.02
C PHE A 417 0.45 -2.86 13.93
N ALA A 418 0.71 -1.57 13.82
CA ALA A 418 1.81 -0.89 14.50
C ALA A 418 1.28 0.00 15.63
N LYS A 419 1.97 -0.03 16.77
CA LYS A 419 1.67 0.85 17.91
C LYS A 419 2.81 1.84 18.09
N ILE A 420 2.48 3.14 18.15
CA ILE A 420 3.40 4.20 18.56
C ILE A 420 2.84 4.91 19.78
N GLU A 421 3.72 5.24 20.71
CA GLU A 421 3.38 5.98 21.93
C GLU A 421 4.54 6.87 22.35
N LYS A 422 4.24 7.96 23.01
CA LYS A 422 5.25 8.88 23.53
C LYS A 422 5.91 8.20 24.73
N LYS A 423 7.25 8.06 24.67
CA LYS A 423 8.07 7.53 25.78
C LYS A 423 8.16 8.55 26.92
#